data_07634dd7c8b87b7c4eae3a6a3a9db91e
#
_entry.id   07634dd7c8b87b7c4eae3a6a3a9db91e
#
_cell.length_a   1.000
_cell.length_b   1.000
_cell.length_c   1.000
_cell.angle_alpha   90.00
_cell.angle_beta   90.00
_cell.angle_gamma   90.00
#
_symmetry.space_group_name_H-M   'P 1'
#
loop_
_entity.id
_entity.type
_entity.pdbx_description
1 polymer ?
#
loop_
_entity_poly.entity_id
_entity_poly.type
_entity_poly.pdbx_seq_one_letter_code
_entity_poly.pdbx_strand_id
1 'polypeptide(L)'
;LVQVREAAWSKALGEPARADSINIRNLGDSNATLEIRRVFPARSIKMSTHADTLLLHTGELLHAHEPKAVKGFTHWINGLHFIQFDHAALRLLYVVGGLLGCIMIHTGFLFWLESRRIQHHKKKLPGFTVVQALTVGGTLGMMIATAAYLVANQLLPNHLENRATAETWVFYGVWVLSIVWAFVSAFRYKHLQNQAEAHRSSQWLPPTVVFTALCALAW
;
A
#
# COMPACT_ATOMS: atom_id res chain seq x y z
N LEU A 1 -24.54 25.67 14.67
CA LEU A 1 -23.32 25.23 15.40
C LEU A 1 -22.27 24.69 14.45
N VAL A 2 -22.58 23.71 13.58
CA VAL A 2 -21.63 23.09 12.65
C VAL A 2 -20.98 24.14 11.76
N GLN A 3 -21.76 24.97 11.06
CA GLN A 3 -21.25 26.03 10.17
C GLN A 3 -20.34 27.03 10.89
N VAL A 4 -20.65 27.35 12.14
CA VAL A 4 -19.82 28.25 12.97
C VAL A 4 -18.45 27.62 13.27
N ARG A 5 -18.42 26.30 13.54
CA ARG A 5 -17.18 25.58 13.77
C ARG A 5 -16.36 25.41 12.49
N GLU A 6 -17.02 25.10 11.37
CA GLU A 6 -16.37 25.04 10.06
C GLU A 6 -15.72 26.37 9.66
N ALA A 7 -16.40 27.48 9.91
CA ALA A 7 -15.84 28.83 9.69
C ALA A 7 -14.65 29.10 10.59
N ALA A 8 -14.73 28.74 11.88
CA ALA A 8 -13.63 28.92 12.83
C ALA A 8 -12.40 28.06 12.43
N TRP A 9 -12.60 26.81 12.05
CA TRP A 9 -11.53 25.94 11.55
C TRP A 9 -10.92 26.45 10.24
N SER A 10 -11.76 26.89 9.30
CA SER A 10 -11.29 27.44 8.03
C SER A 10 -10.41 28.66 8.23
N LYS A 11 -10.79 29.54 9.17
CA LYS A 11 -10.00 30.71 9.54
C LYS A 11 -8.65 30.32 10.18
N ALA A 12 -8.65 29.29 11.05
CA ALA A 12 -7.44 28.83 11.74
C ALA A 12 -6.47 28.12 10.82
N LEU A 13 -6.97 27.41 9.79
CA LEU A 13 -6.17 26.62 8.85
C LEU A 13 -5.72 27.39 7.62
N GLY A 14 -6.43 28.49 7.27
CA GLY A 14 -6.23 29.21 6.01
C GLY A 14 -6.74 28.44 4.78
N GLU A 15 -7.55 27.38 4.96
CA GLU A 15 -8.18 26.58 3.92
C GLU A 15 -9.60 26.15 4.31
N PRO A 16 -10.50 25.87 3.35
CA PRO A 16 -11.86 25.43 3.65
C PRO A 16 -11.86 24.15 4.49
N ALA A 17 -12.45 24.20 5.67
CA ALA A 17 -12.61 23.05 6.55
C ALA A 17 -14.09 22.64 6.61
N ARG A 18 -14.34 21.32 6.60
CA ARG A 18 -15.68 20.72 6.66
C ARG A 18 -15.77 19.72 7.78
N ALA A 19 -16.96 19.54 8.31
CA ALA A 19 -17.27 18.47 9.21
C ALA A 19 -17.32 17.13 8.46
N ASP A 20 -16.69 16.10 9.01
CA ASP A 20 -16.72 14.73 8.52
C ASP A 20 -17.87 13.94 9.13
N SER A 21 -18.00 14.02 10.45
CA SER A 21 -19.03 13.33 11.19
C SER A 21 -19.52 14.15 12.37
N ILE A 22 -20.77 13.93 12.73
CA ILE A 22 -21.46 14.59 13.84
C ILE A 22 -22.04 13.51 14.73
N ASN A 23 -21.64 13.48 16.01
CA ASN A 23 -22.17 12.60 17.02
C ASN A 23 -22.91 13.40 18.10
N ILE A 24 -24.16 13.06 18.34
CA ILE A 24 -24.95 13.65 19.43
C ILE A 24 -25.04 12.61 20.55
N ARG A 25 -24.69 13.01 21.74
CA ARG A 25 -24.78 12.17 22.96
C ARG A 25 -25.78 12.77 23.93
N ASN A 26 -26.48 11.91 24.65
CA ASN A 26 -27.47 12.27 25.67
C ASN A 26 -28.58 13.19 25.13
N LEU A 27 -29.07 12.89 23.93
CA LEU A 27 -30.15 13.66 23.31
C LEU A 27 -31.38 13.68 24.21
N GLY A 28 -31.88 14.88 24.52
CA GLY A 28 -33.02 15.07 25.42
C GLY A 28 -32.64 15.41 26.86
N ASP A 29 -31.35 15.37 27.24
CA ASP A 29 -30.83 15.78 28.52
C ASP A 29 -30.32 17.24 28.45
N SER A 30 -30.33 17.92 29.61
CA SER A 30 -29.68 19.23 29.76
C SER A 30 -28.17 19.22 29.47
N ASN A 31 -27.54 18.04 29.64
CA ASN A 31 -26.13 17.80 29.35
C ASN A 31 -25.90 17.19 27.94
N ALA A 32 -26.84 17.36 27.02
CA ALA A 32 -26.68 16.89 25.64
C ALA A 32 -25.45 17.52 24.97
N THR A 33 -24.57 16.69 24.43
CA THR A 33 -23.31 17.15 23.78
C THR A 33 -23.30 16.84 22.31
N LEU A 34 -22.70 17.73 21.52
CA LEU A 34 -22.47 17.64 20.10
C LEU A 34 -20.97 17.51 19.83
N GLU A 35 -20.53 16.31 19.41
CA GLU A 35 -19.15 16.08 18.97
C GLU A 35 -19.11 16.27 17.44
N ILE A 36 -18.33 17.22 16.95
CA ILE A 36 -18.13 17.51 15.53
C ILE A 36 -16.69 17.13 15.18
N ARG A 37 -16.52 16.19 14.26
CA ARG A 37 -15.20 15.79 13.74
C ARG A 37 -14.94 16.50 12.43
N ARG A 38 -13.74 16.97 12.25
CA ARG A 38 -13.29 17.66 11.05
C ARG A 38 -12.66 16.67 10.06
N VAL A 39 -12.95 16.86 8.76
CA VAL A 39 -12.20 16.22 7.67
C VAL A 39 -10.72 16.60 7.76
N PHE A 40 -9.83 15.69 7.37
CA PHE A 40 -8.40 16.00 7.30
C PHE A 40 -8.13 17.13 6.31
N PRO A 41 -7.32 18.14 6.68
CA PRO A 41 -6.92 19.17 5.74
C PRO A 41 -6.13 18.57 4.58
N ALA A 42 -6.54 18.81 3.34
CA ALA A 42 -5.93 18.22 2.15
C ALA A 42 -4.44 18.57 1.99
N ARG A 43 -4.04 19.75 2.45
CA ARG A 43 -2.65 20.24 2.40
C ARG A 43 -1.80 19.82 3.59
N SER A 44 -2.39 19.31 4.67
CA SER A 44 -1.64 18.91 5.86
C SER A 44 -1.07 17.51 5.70
N ILE A 45 0.22 17.37 5.92
CA ILE A 45 0.87 16.05 6.04
C ILE A 45 0.42 15.36 7.33
N LYS A 46 0.10 16.14 8.37
CA LYS A 46 -0.28 15.63 9.68
C LYS A 46 -1.71 15.10 9.66
N MET A 47 -1.88 13.80 9.86
CA MET A 47 -3.18 13.14 9.96
C MET A 47 -3.76 13.34 11.37
N SER A 48 -4.32 14.53 11.64
CA SER A 48 -4.94 14.85 12.92
C SER A 48 -6.45 14.83 12.83
N THR A 49 -7.10 13.92 13.57
CA THR A 49 -8.54 14.01 13.83
C THR A 49 -8.77 15.12 14.84
N HIS A 50 -9.33 16.25 14.41
CA HIS A 50 -9.86 17.26 15.30
C HIS A 50 -11.33 16.92 15.58
N ALA A 51 -11.67 16.77 16.86
CA ALA A 51 -13.04 16.61 17.31
C ALA A 51 -13.30 17.69 18.36
N ASP A 52 -14.27 18.55 18.11
CA ASP A 52 -14.71 19.55 19.07
C ASP A 52 -16.03 19.08 19.70
N THR A 53 -16.12 19.15 21.01
CA THR A 53 -17.32 18.82 21.77
C THR A 53 -17.96 20.10 22.28
N LEU A 54 -19.22 20.31 21.89
CA LEU A 54 -20.01 21.47 22.28
C LEU A 54 -21.23 21.01 23.11
N LEU A 55 -21.69 21.88 23.98
CA LEU A 55 -23.00 21.70 24.62
C LEU A 55 -24.11 21.99 23.60
N LEU A 56 -25.05 21.05 23.42
CA LEU A 56 -26.03 21.13 22.33
C LEU A 56 -26.97 22.35 22.46
N HIS A 57 -27.35 22.68 23.71
CA HIS A 57 -28.31 23.75 23.98
C HIS A 57 -27.72 25.16 23.88
N THR A 58 -26.50 25.37 24.37
CA THR A 58 -25.85 26.68 24.40
C THR A 58 -24.89 26.92 23.27
N GLY A 59 -24.38 25.83 22.65
CA GLY A 59 -23.30 25.90 21.68
C GLY A 59 -21.93 26.21 22.29
N GLU A 60 -21.83 26.15 23.60
CA GLU A 60 -20.58 26.37 24.33
C GLU A 60 -19.57 25.25 24.03
N LEU A 61 -18.32 25.63 23.75
CA LEU A 61 -17.24 24.70 23.47
C LEU A 61 -16.74 24.09 24.78
N LEU A 62 -17.11 22.85 25.07
CA LEU A 62 -16.68 22.15 26.26
C LEU A 62 -15.24 21.64 26.13
N HIS A 63 -14.88 21.15 24.96
CA HIS A 63 -13.57 20.57 24.72
C HIS A 63 -13.16 20.72 23.24
N ALA A 64 -12.01 21.36 23.02
CA ALA A 64 -11.31 21.33 21.75
C ALA A 64 -10.22 20.27 21.84
N HIS A 65 -10.27 19.25 20.99
CA HIS A 65 -9.29 18.16 21.05
C HIS A 65 -7.95 18.59 20.46
N GLU A 66 -7.02 19.03 21.32
CA GLU A 66 -5.63 19.22 20.94
C GLU A 66 -4.82 17.95 21.24
N PRO A 67 -4.19 17.34 20.25
CA PRO A 67 -3.39 16.14 20.49
C PRO A 67 -2.16 16.49 21.32
N LYS A 68 -1.94 15.77 22.43
CA LYS A 68 -0.70 15.82 23.21
C LYS A 68 0.51 15.47 22.31
N ALA A 69 1.72 15.89 22.71
CA ALA A 69 2.94 15.75 21.92
C ALA A 69 3.16 14.35 21.31
N VAL A 70 2.96 13.28 22.09
CA VAL A 70 3.09 11.89 21.64
C VAL A 70 2.07 11.55 20.54
N LYS A 71 0.79 11.94 20.74
CA LYS A 71 -0.25 11.76 19.71
C LYS A 71 0.04 12.62 18.48
N GLY A 72 0.58 13.82 18.66
CA GLY A 72 1.01 14.69 17.57
C GLY A 72 2.08 14.04 16.68
N PHE A 73 3.06 13.38 17.29
CA PHE A 73 4.09 12.62 16.57
C PHE A 73 3.51 11.40 15.82
N THR A 74 2.62 10.64 16.47
CA THR A 74 1.91 9.52 15.82
C THR A 74 1.08 9.98 14.62
N HIS A 75 0.39 11.12 14.73
CA HIS A 75 -0.36 11.71 13.62
C HIS A 75 0.54 12.10 12.44
N TRP A 76 1.77 12.53 12.72
CA TRP A 76 2.77 12.85 11.71
C TRP A 76 3.24 11.60 10.96
N ILE A 77 3.61 10.55 11.70
CA ILE A 77 4.00 9.26 11.13
C ILE A 77 2.87 8.65 10.30
N ASN A 78 1.64 8.66 10.84
CA ASN A 78 0.48 8.15 10.12
C ASN A 78 0.22 8.95 8.83
N GLY A 79 0.33 10.27 8.87
CA GLY A 79 0.16 11.12 7.70
C GLY A 79 1.18 10.81 6.60
N LEU A 80 2.45 10.61 6.95
CA LEU A 80 3.48 10.17 6.03
C LEU A 80 3.23 8.74 5.51
N HIS A 81 2.75 7.83 6.37
CA HIS A 81 2.54 6.44 5.99
C HIS A 81 1.33 6.26 5.04
N PHE A 82 0.22 6.95 5.28
CA PHE A 82 -1.01 6.80 4.49
C PHE A 82 -1.08 7.73 3.26
N ILE A 83 -0.19 8.68 3.12
CA ILE A 83 -0.04 9.56 1.94
C ILE A 83 -1.36 10.25 1.55
N GLN A 84 -2.13 10.73 2.53
CA GLN A 84 -3.44 11.36 2.30
C GLN A 84 -3.36 12.84 1.89
N PHE A 85 -2.18 13.45 1.97
CA PHE A 85 -1.97 14.86 1.61
C PHE A 85 -1.97 15.06 0.09
N ASP A 86 -2.48 16.22 -0.34
CA ASP A 86 -2.61 16.57 -1.76
C ASP A 86 -1.40 17.37 -2.28
N HIS A 87 -0.23 16.72 -2.28
CA HIS A 87 1.02 17.25 -2.82
C HIS A 87 1.57 16.33 -3.90
N ALA A 88 1.33 16.65 -5.16
CA ALA A 88 1.72 15.82 -6.31
C ALA A 88 3.21 15.45 -6.33
N ALA A 89 4.11 16.42 -6.07
CA ALA A 89 5.54 16.18 -6.03
C ALA A 89 5.94 15.19 -4.93
N LEU A 90 5.33 15.29 -3.75
CA LEU A 90 5.60 14.40 -2.63
C LEU A 90 5.04 12.99 -2.90
N ARG A 91 3.84 12.89 -3.48
CA ARG A 91 3.27 11.60 -3.94
C ARG A 91 4.17 10.92 -4.96
N LEU A 92 4.69 11.68 -5.94
CA LEU A 92 5.64 11.16 -6.93
C LEU A 92 6.92 10.63 -6.26
N LEU A 93 7.46 11.37 -5.27
CA LEU A 93 8.62 10.93 -4.49
C LEU A 93 8.35 9.58 -3.79
N TYR A 94 7.15 9.39 -3.23
CA TYR A 94 6.76 8.12 -2.62
C TYR A 94 6.67 6.98 -3.64
N VAL A 95 6.11 7.24 -4.83
CA VAL A 95 6.07 6.24 -5.91
C VAL A 95 7.48 5.83 -6.33
N VAL A 96 8.35 6.81 -6.59
CA VAL A 96 9.75 6.54 -6.96
C VAL A 96 10.49 5.83 -5.84
N GLY A 97 10.36 6.29 -4.59
CA GLY A 97 10.98 5.66 -3.43
C GLY A 97 10.50 4.23 -3.22
N GLY A 98 9.21 3.98 -3.38
CA GLY A 98 8.61 2.64 -3.30
C GLY A 98 9.15 1.70 -4.38
N LEU A 99 9.22 2.16 -5.62
CA LEU A 99 9.80 1.38 -6.72
C LEU A 99 11.28 1.07 -6.48
N LEU A 100 12.08 2.05 -6.05
CA LEU A 100 13.48 1.84 -5.70
C LEU A 100 13.63 0.86 -4.54
N GLY A 101 12.77 0.94 -3.53
CA GLY A 101 12.72 -0.01 -2.42
C GLY A 101 12.41 -1.44 -2.89
N CYS A 102 11.46 -1.61 -3.79
CA CYS A 102 11.15 -2.91 -4.39
C CYS A 102 12.36 -3.47 -5.18
N ILE A 103 13.02 -2.64 -5.99
CA ILE A 103 14.21 -3.03 -6.74
C ILE A 103 15.33 -3.44 -5.78
N MET A 104 15.57 -2.66 -4.73
CA MET A 104 16.60 -2.95 -3.72
C MET A 104 16.35 -4.28 -3.00
N ILE A 105 15.12 -4.51 -2.56
CA ILE A 105 14.75 -5.78 -1.91
C ILE A 105 14.94 -6.94 -2.87
N HIS A 106 14.46 -6.79 -4.12
CA HIS A 106 14.55 -7.86 -5.11
C HIS A 106 16.01 -8.19 -5.45
N THR A 107 16.84 -7.18 -5.73
CA THR A 107 18.26 -7.38 -6.01
C THR A 107 19.01 -7.98 -4.81
N GLY A 108 18.64 -7.61 -3.58
CA GLY A 108 19.15 -8.22 -2.36
C GLY A 108 18.85 -9.72 -2.30
N PHE A 109 17.62 -10.13 -2.62
CA PHE A 109 17.26 -11.55 -2.69
C PHE A 109 18.01 -12.29 -3.81
N LEU A 110 18.20 -11.68 -4.98
CA LEU A 110 19.02 -12.27 -6.06
C LEU A 110 20.46 -12.47 -5.64
N PHE A 111 21.08 -11.48 -5.00
CA PHE A 111 22.44 -11.58 -4.49
C PHE A 111 22.58 -12.68 -3.43
N TRP A 112 21.64 -12.74 -2.49
CA TRP A 112 21.59 -13.79 -1.49
C TRP A 112 21.44 -15.18 -2.14
N LEU A 113 20.58 -15.31 -3.15
CA LEU A 113 20.37 -16.54 -3.88
C LEU A 113 21.63 -17.01 -4.59
N GLU A 114 22.36 -16.10 -5.26
CA GLU A 114 23.61 -16.40 -5.95
C GLU A 114 24.69 -16.86 -4.97
N SER A 115 24.81 -16.19 -3.83
CA SER A 115 25.75 -16.61 -2.77
C SER A 115 25.44 -18.03 -2.25
N ARG A 116 24.17 -18.36 -2.08
CA ARG A 116 23.70 -19.69 -1.67
C ARG A 116 23.92 -20.73 -2.76
N ARG A 117 23.71 -20.38 -4.03
CA ARG A 117 23.97 -21.26 -5.17
C ARG A 117 25.40 -21.80 -5.16
N ILE A 118 26.39 -20.93 -4.97
CA ILE A 118 27.79 -21.29 -4.89
C ILE A 118 28.06 -22.26 -3.74
N GLN A 119 27.48 -22.01 -2.56
CA GLN A 119 27.64 -22.88 -1.38
C GLN A 119 26.99 -24.26 -1.58
N HIS A 120 25.75 -24.29 -2.12
CA HIS A 120 25.03 -25.53 -2.38
C HIS A 120 25.72 -26.39 -3.43
N HIS A 121 26.30 -25.77 -4.47
CA HIS A 121 27.05 -26.46 -5.49
C HIS A 121 28.31 -27.11 -4.90
N LYS A 122 29.09 -26.38 -4.10
CA LYS A 122 30.30 -26.89 -3.44
C LYS A 122 30.01 -28.03 -2.46
N LYS A 123 28.93 -27.94 -1.70
CA LYS A 123 28.57 -28.90 -0.65
C LYS A 123 27.60 -30.00 -1.14
N LYS A 124 27.17 -29.98 -2.41
CA LYS A 124 26.18 -30.92 -3.00
C LYS A 124 24.87 -31.00 -2.19
N LEU A 125 24.42 -29.88 -1.63
CA LEU A 125 23.21 -29.82 -0.81
C LEU A 125 21.95 -29.88 -1.65
N PRO A 126 20.93 -30.68 -1.28
CA PRO A 126 19.64 -30.69 -1.97
C PRO A 126 18.81 -29.44 -1.65
N GLY A 127 17.76 -29.18 -2.44
CA GLY A 127 16.73 -28.18 -2.09
C GLY A 127 16.95 -26.78 -2.66
N PHE A 128 18.11 -26.46 -3.26
CA PHE A 128 18.37 -25.13 -3.83
C PHE A 128 17.33 -24.71 -4.88
N THR A 129 16.90 -25.63 -5.75
CA THR A 129 15.89 -25.38 -6.79
C THR A 129 14.55 -24.89 -6.19
N VAL A 130 14.14 -25.47 -5.06
CA VAL A 130 12.92 -25.07 -4.35
C VAL A 130 13.08 -23.66 -3.76
N VAL A 131 14.20 -23.38 -3.11
CA VAL A 131 14.49 -22.05 -2.56
C VAL A 131 14.54 -21.01 -3.67
N GLN A 132 15.15 -21.32 -4.80
CA GLN A 132 15.19 -20.46 -5.98
C GLN A 132 13.76 -20.16 -6.50
N ALA A 133 12.96 -21.19 -6.69
CA ALA A 133 11.58 -21.04 -7.18
C ALA A 133 10.72 -20.21 -6.22
N LEU A 134 10.83 -20.46 -4.90
CA LEU A 134 10.13 -19.68 -3.88
C LEU A 134 10.58 -18.20 -3.86
N THR A 135 11.87 -17.95 -3.96
CA THR A 135 12.40 -16.59 -3.97
C THR A 135 11.92 -15.83 -5.20
N VAL A 136 12.02 -16.43 -6.39
CA VAL A 136 11.56 -15.80 -7.64
C VAL A 136 10.05 -15.62 -7.64
N GLY A 137 9.31 -16.68 -7.38
CA GLY A 137 7.84 -16.64 -7.37
C GLY A 137 7.28 -15.76 -6.26
N GLY A 138 7.92 -15.75 -5.08
CA GLY A 138 7.50 -14.91 -3.96
C GLY A 138 7.75 -13.43 -4.21
N THR A 139 8.93 -13.03 -4.65
CA THR A 139 9.30 -11.61 -4.82
C THR A 139 8.80 -11.03 -6.13
N LEU A 140 9.21 -11.57 -7.28
CA LEU A 140 8.74 -11.10 -8.60
C LEU A 140 7.26 -11.38 -8.80
N GLY A 141 6.78 -12.55 -8.37
CA GLY A 141 5.37 -12.90 -8.48
C GLY A 141 4.46 -11.93 -7.72
N MET A 142 4.87 -11.45 -6.55
CA MET A 142 4.15 -10.42 -5.80
C MET A 142 4.11 -9.08 -6.55
N MET A 143 5.22 -8.66 -7.15
CA MET A 143 5.26 -7.43 -7.95
C MET A 143 4.34 -7.52 -9.18
N ILE A 144 4.36 -8.66 -9.89
CA ILE A 144 3.46 -8.92 -11.02
C ILE A 144 2.00 -8.93 -10.58
N ALA A 145 1.69 -9.57 -9.44
CA ALA A 145 0.34 -9.61 -8.90
C ALA A 145 -0.17 -8.22 -8.50
N THR A 146 0.70 -7.38 -7.92
CA THR A 146 0.36 -5.98 -7.61
C THR A 146 0.06 -5.18 -8.88
N ALA A 147 0.88 -5.33 -9.92
CA ALA A 147 0.61 -4.68 -11.20
C ALA A 147 -0.70 -5.19 -11.84
N ALA A 148 -0.96 -6.49 -11.78
CA ALA A 148 -2.21 -7.08 -12.26
C ALA A 148 -3.44 -6.58 -11.47
N TYR A 149 -3.31 -6.41 -10.16
CA TYR A 149 -4.34 -5.80 -9.31
C TYR A 149 -4.65 -4.37 -9.76
N LEU A 150 -3.62 -3.54 -10.00
CA LEU A 150 -3.81 -2.17 -10.48
C LEU A 150 -4.50 -2.12 -11.85
N VAL A 151 -4.13 -3.01 -12.77
CA VAL A 151 -4.79 -3.15 -14.07
C VAL A 151 -6.24 -3.60 -13.91
N ALA A 152 -6.49 -4.59 -13.05
CA ALA A 152 -7.85 -5.06 -12.75
C ALA A 152 -8.72 -3.93 -12.18
N ASN A 153 -8.16 -3.11 -11.30
CA ASN A 153 -8.85 -1.94 -10.74
C ASN A 153 -9.28 -0.94 -11.81
N GLN A 154 -8.52 -0.78 -12.89
CA GLN A 154 -8.90 0.11 -14.02
C GLN A 154 -9.89 -0.54 -14.98
N LEU A 155 -9.77 -1.84 -15.24
CA LEU A 155 -10.55 -2.54 -16.27
C LEU A 155 -11.88 -3.10 -15.77
N LEU A 156 -12.00 -3.41 -14.49
CA LEU A 156 -13.23 -3.98 -13.95
C LEU A 156 -14.36 -2.96 -13.90
N PRO A 157 -15.57 -3.31 -14.38
CA PRO A 157 -16.71 -2.42 -14.39
C PRO A 157 -17.13 -1.99 -12.98
N ASN A 158 -17.51 -0.72 -12.81
CA ASN A 158 -17.90 -0.16 -11.51
C ASN A 158 -19.20 -0.75 -10.93
N HIS A 159 -20.02 -1.39 -11.76
CA HIS A 159 -21.32 -1.96 -11.36
C HIS A 159 -21.24 -3.42 -10.89
N LEU A 160 -20.05 -4.01 -10.79
CA LEU A 160 -19.89 -5.35 -10.23
C LEU A 160 -20.19 -5.35 -8.73
N GLU A 161 -21.16 -6.15 -8.30
CA GLU A 161 -21.59 -6.23 -6.88
C GLU A 161 -20.44 -6.60 -5.92
N ASN A 162 -19.48 -7.42 -6.38
CA ASN A 162 -18.35 -7.89 -5.57
C ASN A 162 -17.01 -7.49 -6.17
N ARG A 163 -16.89 -6.26 -6.68
CA ARG A 163 -15.69 -5.77 -7.36
C ARG A 163 -14.41 -5.94 -6.52
N ALA A 164 -14.44 -5.54 -5.25
CA ALA A 164 -13.27 -5.66 -4.36
C ALA A 164 -12.82 -7.13 -4.20
N THR A 165 -13.77 -8.06 -4.16
CA THR A 165 -13.47 -9.50 -4.09
C THR A 165 -12.85 -9.98 -5.40
N ALA A 166 -13.36 -9.54 -6.55
CA ALA A 166 -12.80 -9.89 -7.87
C ALA A 166 -11.36 -9.38 -8.03
N GLU A 167 -11.09 -8.13 -7.65
CA GLU A 167 -9.74 -7.55 -7.64
C GLU A 167 -8.78 -8.35 -6.74
N THR A 168 -9.25 -8.77 -5.56
CA THR A 168 -8.48 -9.59 -4.64
C THR A 168 -8.16 -10.98 -5.24
N TRP A 169 -9.12 -11.60 -5.91
CA TRP A 169 -8.90 -12.88 -6.61
C TRP A 169 -7.92 -12.76 -7.79
N VAL A 170 -7.93 -11.65 -8.52
CA VAL A 170 -6.93 -11.38 -9.56
C VAL A 170 -5.54 -11.33 -8.95
N PHE A 171 -5.37 -10.61 -7.82
CA PHE A 171 -4.08 -10.54 -7.13
C PHE A 171 -3.57 -11.93 -6.72
N TYR A 172 -4.34 -12.68 -5.95
CA TYR A 172 -3.91 -13.99 -5.47
C TYR A 172 -3.76 -15.01 -6.59
N GLY A 173 -4.64 -14.98 -7.59
CA GLY A 173 -4.57 -15.86 -8.76
C GLY A 173 -3.27 -15.66 -9.55
N VAL A 174 -2.93 -14.42 -9.86
CA VAL A 174 -1.69 -14.08 -10.57
C VAL A 174 -0.47 -14.42 -9.72
N TRP A 175 -0.50 -14.18 -8.42
CA TRP A 175 0.60 -14.51 -7.52
C TRP A 175 0.86 -16.02 -7.47
N VAL A 176 -0.18 -16.83 -7.26
CA VAL A 176 -0.07 -18.29 -7.26
C VAL A 176 0.42 -18.82 -8.60
N LEU A 177 -0.13 -18.31 -9.72
CA LEU A 177 0.33 -18.69 -11.06
C LEU A 177 1.81 -18.34 -11.28
N SER A 178 2.26 -17.20 -10.79
CA SER A 178 3.67 -16.78 -10.84
C SER A 178 4.58 -17.73 -10.04
N ILE A 179 4.13 -18.16 -8.86
CA ILE A 179 4.85 -19.16 -8.05
C ILE A 179 4.93 -20.50 -8.80
N VAL A 180 3.80 -21.01 -9.28
CA VAL A 180 3.75 -22.26 -10.05
C VAL A 180 4.68 -22.18 -11.26
N TRP A 181 4.65 -21.07 -12.00
CA TRP A 181 5.53 -20.86 -13.13
C TRP A 181 7.01 -20.83 -12.76
N ALA A 182 7.35 -20.18 -11.63
CA ALA A 182 8.71 -20.18 -11.10
C ALA A 182 9.20 -21.60 -10.77
N PHE A 183 8.33 -22.43 -10.19
CA PHE A 183 8.64 -23.85 -9.93
C PHE A 183 8.86 -24.61 -11.22
N VAL A 184 7.92 -24.54 -12.15
CA VAL A 184 8.05 -25.24 -13.46
C VAL A 184 9.34 -24.82 -14.17
N SER A 185 9.64 -23.53 -14.21
CA SER A 185 10.84 -22.98 -14.84
C SER A 185 12.13 -23.47 -14.15
N ALA A 186 12.15 -23.46 -12.81
CA ALA A 186 13.32 -23.90 -12.04
C ALA A 186 13.61 -25.39 -12.22
N PHE A 187 12.57 -26.24 -12.24
CA PHE A 187 12.75 -27.69 -12.48
C PHE A 187 13.10 -28.00 -13.93
N ARG A 188 12.51 -27.32 -14.91
CA ARG A 188 12.90 -27.45 -16.33
C ARG A 188 14.35 -27.04 -16.55
N TYR A 189 14.79 -25.93 -15.94
CA TYR A 189 16.16 -25.47 -16.05
C TYR A 189 17.15 -26.50 -15.45
N LYS A 190 16.84 -27.08 -14.29
CA LYS A 190 17.64 -28.15 -13.68
C LYS A 190 17.79 -29.35 -14.63
N HIS A 191 16.72 -29.72 -15.32
CA HIS A 191 16.75 -30.80 -16.30
C HIS A 191 17.63 -30.48 -17.53
N LEU A 192 17.59 -29.22 -17.98
CA LEU A 192 18.38 -28.74 -19.12
C LEU A 192 19.86 -28.47 -18.79
N GLN A 193 20.18 -28.12 -17.54
CA GLN A 193 21.58 -27.96 -17.08
C GLN A 193 22.39 -29.25 -17.21
N ASN A 194 21.75 -30.39 -17.15
CA ASN A 194 22.41 -31.66 -17.43
C ASN A 194 22.79 -31.82 -18.94
N GLN A 195 22.37 -30.91 -19.80
CA GLN A 195 22.58 -30.97 -21.24
C GLN A 195 23.35 -29.79 -21.87
N ALA A 196 23.38 -28.59 -21.26
CA ALA A 196 24.15 -27.45 -21.81
C ALA A 196 24.29 -26.27 -20.84
N GLU A 197 25.49 -25.74 -20.70
CA GLU A 197 25.85 -24.55 -19.90
C GLU A 197 25.27 -23.20 -20.39
N ALA A 198 24.36 -23.18 -21.35
CA ALA A 198 24.12 -22.01 -22.20
C ALA A 198 22.98 -21.07 -21.82
N HIS A 199 22.13 -21.28 -20.78
CA HIS A 199 20.96 -20.39 -20.57
C HIS A 199 20.74 -19.90 -19.14
N ARG A 200 21.72 -19.18 -18.59
CA ARG A 200 21.68 -18.57 -17.26
C ARG A 200 20.69 -17.40 -17.12
N SER A 201 20.28 -16.76 -18.19
CA SER A 201 19.49 -15.53 -18.16
C SER A 201 17.98 -15.69 -18.40
N SER A 202 17.54 -16.85 -18.88
CA SER A 202 16.17 -17.00 -19.36
C SER A 202 15.08 -17.16 -18.29
N GLN A 203 15.46 -17.41 -17.03
CA GLN A 203 14.48 -17.56 -15.94
C GLN A 203 13.89 -16.23 -15.47
N TRP A 204 14.66 -15.15 -15.58
CA TRP A 204 14.28 -13.85 -15.04
C TRP A 204 13.63 -12.93 -16.08
N LEU A 205 13.99 -13.11 -17.36
CA LEU A 205 13.48 -12.28 -18.46
C LEU A 205 11.94 -12.29 -18.58
N PRO A 206 11.27 -13.43 -18.65
CA PRO A 206 9.82 -13.42 -18.83
C PRO A 206 9.03 -12.77 -17.69
N PRO A 207 9.31 -13.06 -16.38
CA PRO A 207 8.63 -12.37 -15.30
C PRO A 207 8.87 -10.86 -15.26
N THR A 208 10.10 -10.41 -15.55
CA THR A 208 10.40 -8.97 -15.61
C THR A 208 9.71 -8.28 -16.78
N VAL A 209 9.66 -8.90 -17.93
CA VAL A 209 8.93 -8.38 -19.12
C VAL A 209 7.44 -8.28 -18.82
N VAL A 210 6.84 -9.32 -18.21
CA VAL A 210 5.42 -9.28 -17.83
C VAL A 210 5.17 -8.17 -16.81
N PHE A 211 6.02 -8.01 -15.80
CA PHE A 211 5.90 -6.95 -14.82
C PHE A 211 5.96 -5.56 -15.46
N THR A 212 6.96 -5.31 -16.32
CA THR A 212 7.08 -4.01 -17.00
C THR A 212 5.91 -3.73 -17.94
N ALA A 213 5.42 -4.73 -18.66
CA ALA A 213 4.25 -4.60 -19.51
C ALA A 213 2.98 -4.29 -18.73
N LEU A 214 2.75 -4.97 -17.58
CA LEU A 214 1.63 -4.70 -16.70
C LEU A 214 1.69 -3.32 -16.07
N CYS A 215 2.88 -2.86 -15.67
CA CYS A 215 3.06 -1.49 -15.17
C CYS A 215 2.77 -0.44 -16.24
N ALA A 216 3.17 -0.67 -17.48
CA ALA A 216 2.90 0.23 -18.61
C ALA A 216 1.41 0.29 -18.96
N LEU A 217 0.67 -0.82 -18.80
CA LEU A 217 -0.78 -0.86 -19.03
C LEU A 217 -1.60 -0.23 -17.89
N ALA A 218 -1.03 -0.12 -16.68
CA ALA A 218 -1.67 0.48 -15.51
C ALA A 218 -1.56 2.01 -15.47
N TRP A 219 -0.77 2.60 -16.36
CA TRP A 219 -0.58 4.06 -16.52
C TRP A 219 -1.47 4.59 -17.61
#